data_b6dc6594b9dc724210c577ace869e04b
#
_entry.id   b6dc6594b9dc724210c577ace869e04b
#
_cell.length_a   1.000
_cell.length_b   1.000
_cell.length_c   1.000
_cell.angle_alpha   90.00
_cell.angle_beta   90.00
_cell.angle_gamma   90.00
#
_symmetry.space_group_name_H-M   'P 1'
#
loop_
_entity.id
_entity.type
_entity.pdbx_description
1 polymer ?
#
loop_
_entity_poly.entity_id
_entity_poly.type
_entity_poly.pdbx_seq_one_letter_code
_entity_poly.pdbx_strand_id
1 'polypeptide(L)'
;MISSNNNLADIKVVGVGGGGVNAVNRMIEEGLKGVQFVAINTDSQALIFSDADTKLDIGREATRGLGAGANPEVGKTSAEDHKSEIEDALEGSDMVFVTAGEGGGTGTGAAPVVASIAKKMGALTVGVVTRPFKFEGARRTRQAMAGIEELREVCDTLIVIPNDRLMQLGGEELSIVEAFRAADEVLHNGVQGITNLITIPGMINVDFADVRSVMSDAGSALMGIGSARGDNRAMTAAEQAINSPLLESTMEGAKGVLLSIAGGSDLGLHEVNAAASMVEERADEDVNLIFGTIIDDTLGDEIRITIIATGFDAEANMTQAAAQQQEQRKPGSLFDSRQREAAEPVTPAPAQPAAAQPVQDDYSPRHSYEPRAGQERERYTPQRPAEERRPESSGLFTNSDRFSREERRDDYRLSRPSQRRDDDGDDDLDVPSFMR
;
A
#
# COMPACT_ATOMS: atom_id res chain seq x y z
N MET A 1 20.13 -33.13 20.70
CA MET A 1 19.26 -31.96 20.78
C MET A 1 19.19 -31.42 19.38
N ILE A 2 18.11 -31.70 18.67
CA ILE A 2 17.83 -31.08 17.38
C ILE A 2 17.40 -29.66 17.76
N SER A 3 18.24 -28.67 17.46
CA SER A 3 17.82 -27.27 17.55
C SER A 3 16.65 -27.13 16.60
N SER A 4 15.49 -26.79 17.12
CA SER A 4 14.34 -26.39 16.35
C SER A 4 14.63 -25.00 15.71
N ASN A 5 15.50 -24.98 14.70
CA ASN A 5 15.41 -23.92 13.72
C ASN A 5 14.11 -24.24 12.96
N ASN A 6 13.07 -23.51 13.25
CA ASN A 6 11.93 -23.41 12.36
C ASN A 6 12.50 -22.92 11.02
N ASN A 7 12.59 -23.82 10.04
CA ASN A 7 12.98 -23.49 8.66
C ASN A 7 11.82 -22.79 7.93
N LEU A 8 11.19 -21.82 8.57
CA LEU A 8 10.24 -20.91 7.93
C LEU A 8 11.05 -19.79 7.30
N ALA A 9 10.63 -19.35 6.11
CA ALA A 9 11.23 -18.21 5.45
C ALA A 9 11.16 -16.96 6.34
N ASP A 10 12.24 -16.19 6.41
CA ASP A 10 12.28 -14.90 7.11
C ASP A 10 11.69 -13.84 6.20
N ILE A 11 10.48 -13.39 6.54
CA ILE A 11 9.70 -12.43 5.74
C ILE A 11 9.63 -11.11 6.47
N LYS A 12 10.02 -10.02 5.80
CA LYS A 12 9.88 -8.67 6.34
C LYS A 12 8.93 -7.82 5.49
N VAL A 13 8.12 -7.03 6.18
CA VAL A 13 7.21 -6.07 5.57
C VAL A 13 7.68 -4.67 5.93
N VAL A 14 8.13 -3.93 4.93
CA VAL A 14 8.72 -2.60 5.09
C VAL A 14 7.75 -1.54 4.62
N GLY A 15 7.21 -0.77 5.55
CA GLY A 15 6.37 0.40 5.25
C GLY A 15 7.21 1.64 5.06
N VAL A 16 7.20 2.23 3.87
CA VAL A 16 8.02 3.40 3.51
C VAL A 16 7.15 4.64 3.36
N GLY A 17 7.49 5.68 4.13
CA GLY A 17 6.76 6.95 4.16
C GLY A 17 5.41 6.83 4.87
N GLY A 18 4.63 7.92 4.90
CA GLY A 18 3.37 7.96 5.66
C GLY A 18 2.36 6.88 5.24
N GLY A 19 2.11 6.70 3.93
CA GLY A 19 1.18 5.68 3.43
C GLY A 19 1.64 4.25 3.75
N GLY A 20 2.93 3.94 3.54
CA GLY A 20 3.48 2.63 3.86
C GLY A 20 3.46 2.31 5.36
N VAL A 21 3.79 3.28 6.21
CA VAL A 21 3.71 3.12 7.66
C VAL A 21 2.27 2.90 8.14
N ASN A 22 1.28 3.61 7.56
CA ASN A 22 -0.13 3.38 7.86
C ASN A 22 -0.58 1.97 7.46
N ALA A 23 -0.18 1.50 6.29
CA ALA A 23 -0.46 0.14 5.84
C ALA A 23 0.15 -0.92 6.78
N VAL A 24 1.40 -0.73 7.22
CA VAL A 24 2.06 -1.61 8.21
C VAL A 24 1.30 -1.60 9.54
N ASN A 25 0.94 -0.43 10.06
CA ASN A 25 0.17 -0.35 11.30
C ASN A 25 -1.17 -1.10 11.16
N ARG A 26 -1.82 -0.97 10.01
CA ARG A 26 -3.07 -1.71 9.74
C ARG A 26 -2.87 -3.21 9.72
N MET A 27 -1.79 -3.70 9.10
CA MET A 27 -1.43 -5.13 9.08
C MET A 27 -1.19 -5.68 10.50
N ILE A 28 -0.58 -4.87 11.37
CA ILE A 28 -0.36 -5.21 12.78
C ILE A 28 -1.69 -5.24 13.55
N GLU A 29 -2.54 -4.22 13.39
CA GLU A 29 -3.87 -4.16 14.00
C GLU A 29 -4.74 -5.37 13.62
N GLU A 30 -4.70 -5.81 12.37
CA GLU A 30 -5.42 -6.97 11.85
C GLU A 30 -4.76 -8.31 12.19
N GLY A 31 -3.59 -8.25 12.83
CA GLY A 31 -2.93 -9.42 13.39
C GLY A 31 -2.25 -10.33 12.36
N LEU A 32 -1.73 -9.78 11.27
CA LEU A 32 -0.91 -10.51 10.30
C LEU A 32 0.30 -11.14 11.01
N LYS A 33 0.49 -12.45 10.85
CA LYS A 33 1.51 -13.24 11.55
C LYS A 33 2.57 -13.78 10.58
N GLY A 34 3.69 -14.21 11.13
CA GLY A 34 4.76 -14.86 10.37
C GLY A 34 5.65 -13.88 9.61
N VAL A 35 5.56 -12.58 9.91
CA VAL A 35 6.39 -11.53 9.33
C VAL A 35 6.96 -10.62 10.42
N GLN A 36 8.05 -9.92 10.09
CA GLN A 36 8.59 -8.82 10.89
C GLN A 36 8.25 -7.50 10.22
N PHE A 37 7.84 -6.51 11.00
CA PHE A 37 7.45 -5.22 10.48
C PHE A 37 8.54 -4.17 10.65
N VAL A 38 8.84 -3.45 9.57
CA VAL A 38 9.80 -2.35 9.55
C VAL A 38 9.09 -1.10 9.06
N ALA A 39 9.16 -0.01 9.84
CA ALA A 39 8.64 1.30 9.45
C ALA A 39 9.79 2.25 9.14
N ILE A 40 9.82 2.81 7.93
CA ILE A 40 10.83 3.76 7.45
C ILE A 40 10.15 5.07 7.08
N ASN A 41 10.56 6.18 7.71
CA ASN A 41 10.00 7.49 7.37
C ASN A 41 11.01 8.63 7.59
N THR A 42 10.79 9.75 6.92
CA THR A 42 11.45 11.04 7.16
C THR A 42 10.70 11.93 8.15
N ASP A 43 9.51 11.49 8.60
CA ASP A 43 8.68 12.12 9.61
C ASP A 43 8.78 11.32 10.91
N SER A 44 9.53 11.85 11.88
CA SER A 44 9.74 11.20 13.18
C SER A 44 8.45 11.07 13.99
N GLN A 45 7.47 11.98 13.80
CA GLN A 45 6.20 11.91 14.53
C GLN A 45 5.38 10.70 14.08
N ALA A 46 5.33 10.42 12.77
CA ALA A 46 4.65 9.25 12.25
C ALA A 46 5.26 7.94 12.79
N LEU A 47 6.58 7.88 12.96
CA LEU A 47 7.26 6.71 13.51
C LEU A 47 6.99 6.48 15.01
N ILE A 48 6.76 7.53 15.79
CA ILE A 48 6.40 7.41 17.21
C ILE A 48 5.11 6.61 17.38
N PHE A 49 4.14 6.85 16.50
CA PHE A 49 2.82 6.20 16.56
C PHE A 49 2.76 4.86 15.82
N SER A 50 3.83 4.42 15.19
CA SER A 50 3.87 3.11 14.55
C SER A 50 4.07 2.01 15.57
N ASP A 51 3.46 0.85 15.37
CA ASP A 51 3.62 -0.36 16.17
C ASP A 51 4.59 -1.38 15.53
N ALA A 52 5.33 -0.97 14.49
CA ALA A 52 6.32 -1.81 13.81
C ALA A 52 7.46 -2.24 14.76
N ASP A 53 7.97 -3.46 14.56
CA ASP A 53 9.06 -4.04 15.35
C ASP A 53 10.36 -3.22 15.25
N THR A 54 10.63 -2.72 14.04
CA THR A 54 11.79 -1.85 13.76
C THR A 54 11.33 -0.54 13.16
N LYS A 55 11.87 0.57 13.66
CA LYS A 55 11.52 1.92 13.19
C LYS A 55 12.79 2.66 12.80
N LEU A 56 12.89 3.09 11.54
CA LEU A 56 14.03 3.81 11.01
C LEU A 56 13.63 5.25 10.66
N ASP A 57 14.18 6.20 11.38
CA ASP A 57 14.08 7.62 11.07
C ASP A 57 15.22 8.00 10.11
N ILE A 58 14.89 8.06 8.83
CA ILE A 58 15.83 8.46 7.76
C ILE A 58 15.80 9.97 7.49
N GLY A 59 15.04 10.73 8.28
CA GLY A 59 14.88 12.18 8.11
C GLY A 59 15.73 13.03 9.01
N ARG A 60 16.53 12.44 9.90
CA ARG A 60 17.27 13.16 10.95
C ARG A 60 18.12 14.32 10.42
N GLU A 61 18.90 14.07 9.37
CA GLU A 61 19.81 15.06 8.78
C GLU A 61 19.11 15.92 7.73
N ALA A 62 18.42 15.30 6.78
CA ALA A 62 17.85 15.99 5.62
C ALA A 62 16.60 16.80 5.95
N THR A 63 15.72 16.31 6.83
CA THR A 63 14.41 16.92 7.10
C THR A 63 14.22 17.36 8.54
N ARG A 64 15.14 17.03 9.43
CA ARG A 64 15.02 17.21 10.89
C ARG A 64 13.75 16.56 11.46
N GLY A 65 13.35 15.43 10.89
CA GLY A 65 12.15 14.70 11.31
C GLY A 65 10.82 15.34 10.92
N LEU A 66 10.82 16.33 10.00
CA LEU A 66 9.61 17.05 9.58
C LEU A 66 9.00 16.55 8.27
N GLY A 67 9.53 15.45 7.72
CA GLY A 67 9.07 14.87 6.47
C GLY A 67 9.70 15.48 5.22
N ALA A 68 9.59 14.79 4.08
CA ALA A 68 10.23 15.16 2.80
C ALA A 68 9.51 16.28 2.03
N GLY A 69 8.41 16.86 2.53
CA GLY A 69 7.71 17.98 1.91
C GLY A 69 7.17 17.68 0.50
N ALA A 70 6.72 16.44 0.24
CA ALA A 70 6.27 15.95 -1.06
C ALA A 70 7.34 16.06 -2.18
N ASN A 71 8.63 15.98 -1.81
CA ASN A 71 9.74 15.96 -2.75
C ASN A 71 10.43 14.58 -2.73
N PRO A 72 10.30 13.75 -3.79
CA PRO A 72 10.91 12.42 -3.86
C PRO A 72 12.44 12.43 -3.76
N GLU A 73 13.13 13.43 -4.30
CA GLU A 73 14.57 13.53 -4.22
C GLU A 73 15.07 13.61 -2.76
N VAL A 74 14.32 14.30 -1.89
CA VAL A 74 14.62 14.37 -0.46
C VAL A 74 14.44 12.98 0.18
N GLY A 75 13.38 12.28 -0.17
CA GLY A 75 13.14 10.91 0.30
C GLY A 75 14.24 9.94 -0.13
N LYS A 76 14.66 10.01 -1.41
CA LYS A 76 15.73 9.20 -2.00
C LYS A 76 17.06 9.44 -1.30
N THR A 77 17.50 10.71 -1.22
CA THR A 77 18.74 11.08 -0.54
C THR A 77 18.74 10.63 0.92
N SER A 78 17.61 10.84 1.63
CA SER A 78 17.47 10.38 3.02
C SER A 78 17.67 8.87 3.16
N ALA A 79 17.14 8.07 2.25
CA ALA A 79 17.32 6.62 2.28
C ALA A 79 18.76 6.20 1.89
N GLU A 80 19.39 6.89 0.93
CA GLU A 80 20.78 6.67 0.56
C GLU A 80 21.75 6.98 1.69
N ASP A 81 21.52 8.07 2.43
CA ASP A 81 22.32 8.47 3.60
C ASP A 81 22.21 7.45 4.77
N HIS A 82 21.07 6.75 4.88
CA HIS A 82 20.82 5.76 5.93
C HIS A 82 20.91 4.29 5.42
N LYS A 83 21.61 4.08 4.31
CA LYS A 83 21.71 2.76 3.66
C LYS A 83 22.14 1.66 4.61
N SER A 84 23.15 1.88 5.45
CA SER A 84 23.64 0.88 6.39
C SER A 84 22.59 0.48 7.44
N GLU A 85 21.79 1.43 7.94
CA GLU A 85 20.71 1.15 8.89
C GLU A 85 19.59 0.33 8.24
N ILE A 86 19.34 0.59 6.95
CA ILE A 86 18.37 -0.19 6.17
C ILE A 86 18.91 -1.60 5.89
N GLU A 87 20.19 -1.75 5.53
CA GLU A 87 20.85 -3.05 5.35
C GLU A 87 20.78 -3.88 6.65
N ASP A 88 21.12 -3.29 7.80
CA ASP A 88 21.05 -3.96 9.10
C ASP A 88 19.61 -4.40 9.44
N ALA A 89 18.61 -3.58 9.13
CA ALA A 89 17.21 -3.92 9.38
C ALA A 89 16.67 -5.04 8.48
N LEU A 90 17.27 -5.22 7.30
CA LEU A 90 16.86 -6.23 6.31
C LEU A 90 17.74 -7.49 6.37
N GLU A 91 18.76 -7.54 7.22
CA GLU A 91 19.67 -8.68 7.31
C GLU A 91 18.92 -10.00 7.55
N GLY A 92 19.32 -11.04 6.82
CA GLY A 92 18.79 -12.41 6.97
C GLY A 92 17.43 -12.64 6.33
N SER A 93 16.83 -11.66 5.65
CA SER A 93 15.52 -11.84 5.02
C SER A 93 15.59 -12.72 3.77
N ASP A 94 14.70 -13.71 3.67
CA ASP A 94 14.45 -14.49 2.47
C ASP A 94 13.52 -13.75 1.50
N MET A 95 12.59 -12.95 2.05
CA MET A 95 11.61 -12.15 1.30
C MET A 95 11.38 -10.79 1.96
N VAL A 96 11.28 -9.77 1.13
CA VAL A 96 10.99 -8.39 1.59
C VAL A 96 9.83 -7.83 0.78
N PHE A 97 8.75 -7.50 1.47
CA PHE A 97 7.70 -6.66 0.93
C PHE A 97 8.04 -5.19 1.15
N VAL A 98 7.98 -4.39 0.11
CA VAL A 98 8.13 -2.94 0.19
C VAL A 98 6.78 -2.31 -0.10
N THR A 99 6.14 -1.74 0.92
CA THR A 99 4.84 -1.09 0.78
C THR A 99 4.96 0.43 0.91
N ALA A 100 4.33 1.15 -0.01
CA ALA A 100 4.34 2.60 -0.03
C ALA A 100 3.09 3.18 -0.70
N GLY A 101 2.70 4.37 -0.26
CA GLY A 101 1.78 5.22 -1.03
C GLY A 101 2.58 6.11 -1.96
N GLU A 102 2.44 5.89 -3.26
CA GLU A 102 3.18 6.62 -4.28
C GLU A 102 2.62 8.03 -4.52
N GLY A 103 3.49 8.92 -5.02
CA GLY A 103 3.15 10.33 -5.29
C GLY A 103 3.46 11.28 -4.14
N GLY A 104 3.93 10.75 -2.99
CA GLY A 104 4.49 11.53 -1.89
C GLY A 104 5.99 11.83 -2.06
N GLY A 105 6.62 12.32 -0.99
CA GLY A 105 8.07 12.53 -0.98
C GLY A 105 8.82 11.28 -0.52
N THR A 106 8.57 10.85 0.70
CA THR A 106 9.32 9.76 1.33
C THR A 106 9.05 8.42 0.66
N GLY A 107 7.75 8.02 0.51
CA GLY A 107 7.40 6.74 -0.12
C GLY A 107 7.99 6.63 -1.52
N THR A 108 7.68 7.58 -2.39
CA THR A 108 8.10 7.60 -3.80
C THR A 108 9.62 7.61 -3.98
N GLY A 109 10.35 8.36 -3.13
CA GLY A 109 11.80 8.47 -3.27
C GLY A 109 12.58 7.36 -2.56
N ALA A 110 12.15 6.96 -1.37
CA ALA A 110 12.90 6.00 -0.56
C ALA A 110 12.57 4.53 -0.88
N ALA A 111 11.34 4.20 -1.32
CA ALA A 111 10.95 2.82 -1.58
C ALA A 111 11.84 2.13 -2.65
N PRO A 112 12.21 2.78 -3.79
CA PRO A 112 13.14 2.18 -4.75
C PRO A 112 14.53 1.91 -4.15
N VAL A 113 15.01 2.76 -3.26
CA VAL A 113 16.31 2.57 -2.58
C VAL A 113 16.23 1.35 -1.65
N VAL A 114 15.17 1.25 -0.83
CA VAL A 114 14.94 0.10 0.06
C VAL A 114 14.83 -1.20 -0.74
N ALA A 115 14.03 -1.22 -1.81
CA ALA A 115 13.87 -2.38 -2.68
C ALA A 115 15.21 -2.80 -3.33
N SER A 116 15.99 -1.84 -3.81
CA SER A 116 17.33 -2.10 -4.39
C SER A 116 18.29 -2.71 -3.36
N ILE A 117 18.21 -2.31 -2.10
CA ILE A 117 19.00 -2.87 -1.00
C ILE A 117 18.57 -4.32 -0.75
N ALA A 118 17.26 -4.57 -0.58
CA ALA A 118 16.72 -5.93 -0.36
C ALA A 118 17.11 -6.90 -1.48
N LYS A 119 16.94 -6.49 -2.75
CA LYS A 119 17.32 -7.31 -3.92
C LYS A 119 18.82 -7.60 -3.95
N LYS A 120 19.68 -6.63 -3.63
CA LYS A 120 21.14 -6.83 -3.57
C LYS A 120 21.57 -7.78 -2.47
N MET A 121 20.80 -7.86 -1.38
CA MET A 121 21.02 -8.83 -0.30
C MET A 121 20.55 -10.25 -0.66
N GLY A 122 19.87 -10.43 -1.79
CA GLY A 122 19.39 -11.73 -2.30
C GLY A 122 17.98 -12.11 -1.83
N ALA A 123 17.29 -11.20 -1.14
CA ALA A 123 15.90 -11.38 -0.77
C ALA A 123 14.98 -11.30 -2.00
N LEU A 124 13.95 -12.14 -2.06
CA LEU A 124 12.86 -11.96 -3.02
C LEU A 124 12.14 -10.65 -2.70
N THR A 125 12.23 -9.68 -3.61
CA THR A 125 11.75 -8.31 -3.35
C THR A 125 10.45 -8.03 -4.07
N VAL A 126 9.38 -7.84 -3.31
CA VAL A 126 8.02 -7.61 -3.82
C VAL A 126 7.54 -6.21 -3.42
N GLY A 127 7.32 -5.36 -4.41
CA GLY A 127 6.69 -4.07 -4.21
C GLY A 127 5.16 -4.21 -4.19
N VAL A 128 4.50 -3.67 -3.17
CA VAL A 128 3.02 -3.58 -3.10
C VAL A 128 2.67 -2.14 -2.78
N VAL A 129 2.31 -1.37 -3.79
CA VAL A 129 2.18 0.09 -3.68
C VAL A 129 0.86 0.60 -4.22
N THR A 130 0.42 1.74 -3.69
CA THR A 130 -0.80 2.39 -4.17
C THR A 130 -0.50 3.60 -5.05
N ARG A 131 -1.32 3.78 -6.08
CA ARG A 131 -1.34 4.98 -6.91
C ARG A 131 -2.40 5.95 -6.38
N PRO A 132 -2.08 7.25 -6.23
CA PRO A 132 -2.97 8.23 -5.59
C PRO A 132 -4.31 8.37 -6.31
N PHE A 133 -5.33 8.77 -5.56
CA PHE A 133 -6.63 9.16 -6.12
C PHE A 133 -6.49 10.37 -7.04
N LYS A 134 -7.35 10.48 -8.06
CA LYS A 134 -7.36 11.63 -8.99
C LYS A 134 -7.56 12.97 -8.29
N PHE A 135 -8.37 13.01 -7.22
CA PHE A 135 -8.59 14.24 -6.47
C PHE A 135 -7.35 14.77 -5.74
N GLU A 136 -6.32 13.92 -5.52
CA GLU A 136 -5.04 14.35 -4.95
C GLU A 136 -4.19 15.19 -5.92
N GLY A 137 -4.58 15.23 -7.18
CA GLY A 137 -4.08 16.16 -8.18
C GLY A 137 -2.99 15.59 -9.11
N ALA A 138 -2.96 16.16 -10.32
CA ALA A 138 -2.12 15.66 -11.42
C ALA A 138 -0.60 15.70 -11.14
N ARG A 139 -0.12 16.58 -10.25
CA ARG A 139 1.29 16.61 -9.84
C ARG A 139 1.63 15.32 -9.10
N ARG A 140 0.79 14.93 -8.13
CA ARG A 140 1.00 13.75 -7.30
C ARG A 140 0.94 12.48 -8.14
N THR A 141 0.00 12.41 -9.10
CA THR A 141 -0.09 11.29 -10.05
C THR A 141 1.18 11.15 -10.91
N ARG A 142 1.74 12.26 -11.42
CA ARG A 142 2.99 12.20 -12.20
C ARG A 142 4.18 11.74 -11.37
N GLN A 143 4.28 12.21 -10.12
CA GLN A 143 5.33 11.74 -9.20
C GLN A 143 5.19 10.26 -8.89
N ALA A 144 3.95 9.77 -8.68
CA ALA A 144 3.67 8.36 -8.46
C ALA A 144 4.11 7.50 -9.65
N MET A 145 3.78 7.90 -10.87
CA MET A 145 4.17 7.15 -12.06
C MET A 145 5.68 7.06 -12.22
N ALA A 146 6.42 8.13 -11.92
CA ALA A 146 7.89 8.10 -11.97
C ALA A 146 8.47 7.15 -10.91
N GLY A 147 7.97 7.18 -9.65
CA GLY A 147 8.42 6.27 -8.59
C GLY A 147 8.09 4.80 -8.88
N ILE A 148 6.91 4.54 -9.45
CA ILE A 148 6.49 3.19 -9.86
C ILE A 148 7.45 2.63 -10.95
N GLU A 149 7.88 3.45 -11.91
CA GLU A 149 8.88 3.02 -12.90
C GLU A 149 10.23 2.71 -12.24
N GLU A 150 10.72 3.56 -11.32
CA GLU A 150 11.94 3.27 -10.57
C GLU A 150 11.82 1.98 -9.74
N LEU A 151 10.66 1.72 -9.11
CA LEU A 151 10.39 0.48 -8.38
C LEU A 151 10.37 -0.75 -9.30
N ARG A 152 9.78 -0.63 -10.49
CA ARG A 152 9.71 -1.72 -11.46
C ARG A 152 11.08 -2.22 -11.89
N GLU A 153 12.07 -1.33 -11.94
CA GLU A 153 13.45 -1.69 -12.32
C GLU A 153 14.18 -2.47 -11.21
N VAL A 154 13.78 -2.28 -9.95
CA VAL A 154 14.51 -2.83 -8.80
C VAL A 154 13.79 -3.94 -8.04
N CYS A 155 12.49 -4.08 -8.17
CA CYS A 155 11.74 -5.21 -7.59
C CYS A 155 11.82 -6.46 -8.46
N ASP A 156 11.59 -7.63 -7.86
CA ASP A 156 11.34 -8.87 -8.61
C ASP A 156 9.90 -8.88 -9.14
N THR A 157 8.98 -8.47 -8.30
CA THR A 157 7.56 -8.33 -8.62
C THR A 157 7.03 -7.01 -8.08
N LEU A 158 6.22 -6.31 -8.88
CA LEU A 158 5.59 -5.05 -8.48
C LEU A 158 4.08 -5.12 -8.68
N ILE A 159 3.34 -5.05 -7.58
CA ILE A 159 1.88 -4.94 -7.55
C ILE A 159 1.53 -3.46 -7.35
N VAL A 160 0.80 -2.89 -8.29
CA VAL A 160 0.35 -1.49 -8.24
C VAL A 160 -1.16 -1.44 -8.10
N ILE A 161 -1.64 -0.81 -7.03
CA ILE A 161 -3.05 -0.70 -6.71
C ILE A 161 -3.53 0.71 -7.05
N PRO A 162 -4.40 0.89 -8.06
CA PRO A 162 -4.93 2.20 -8.38
C PRO A 162 -6.07 2.57 -7.41
N ASN A 163 -5.85 3.54 -6.52
CA ASN A 163 -6.83 3.94 -5.51
C ASN A 163 -8.19 4.35 -6.12
N ASP A 164 -8.21 4.94 -7.33
CA ASP A 164 -9.45 5.26 -8.03
C ASP A 164 -10.37 4.06 -8.25
N ARG A 165 -9.82 2.83 -8.34
CA ARG A 165 -10.60 1.60 -8.50
C ARG A 165 -11.29 1.17 -7.21
N LEU A 166 -10.77 1.56 -6.06
CA LEU A 166 -11.38 1.28 -4.76
C LEU A 166 -12.75 1.95 -4.61
N MET A 167 -12.93 3.12 -5.25
CA MET A 167 -14.23 3.80 -5.28
C MET A 167 -15.32 2.97 -5.98
N GLN A 168 -14.94 2.02 -6.85
CA GLN A 168 -15.90 1.13 -7.52
C GLN A 168 -16.32 -0.04 -6.62
N LEU A 169 -15.50 -0.39 -5.62
CA LEU A 169 -15.79 -1.46 -4.66
C LEU A 169 -16.69 -0.99 -3.52
N GLY A 170 -16.53 0.26 -3.08
CA GLY A 170 -17.19 0.79 -1.88
C GLY A 170 -18.51 1.55 -2.11
N GLY A 171 -18.95 1.73 -3.37
CA GLY A 171 -20.18 2.48 -3.69
C GLY A 171 -20.02 4.00 -3.64
N GLU A 172 -21.12 4.74 -3.89
CA GLU A 172 -21.11 6.19 -4.08
C GLU A 172 -20.96 7.02 -2.77
N GLU A 173 -21.07 6.40 -1.58
CA GLU A 173 -21.12 7.09 -0.29
C GLU A 173 -19.84 6.98 0.55
N LEU A 174 -18.71 6.55 -0.03
CA LEU A 174 -17.44 6.44 0.71
C LEU A 174 -16.93 7.81 1.18
N SER A 175 -16.73 7.93 2.49
CA SER A 175 -15.97 9.06 3.05
C SER A 175 -14.49 8.99 2.66
N ILE A 176 -13.80 10.14 2.72
CA ILE A 176 -12.34 10.19 2.45
C ILE A 176 -11.56 9.24 3.37
N VAL A 177 -11.95 9.16 4.64
CA VAL A 177 -11.30 8.27 5.63
C VAL A 177 -11.48 6.80 5.27
N GLU A 178 -12.70 6.41 4.86
CA GLU A 178 -12.99 5.05 4.40
C GLU A 178 -12.25 4.70 3.11
N ALA A 179 -12.12 5.66 2.17
CA ALA A 179 -11.36 5.45 0.95
C ALA A 179 -9.87 5.15 1.21
N PHE A 180 -9.23 5.90 2.13
CA PHE A 180 -7.84 5.60 2.52
C PHE A 180 -7.73 4.29 3.31
N ARG A 181 -8.69 4.00 4.18
CA ARG A 181 -8.73 2.72 4.89
C ARG A 181 -8.87 1.53 3.93
N ALA A 182 -9.69 1.66 2.89
CA ALA A 182 -9.80 0.65 1.84
C ALA A 182 -8.48 0.46 1.08
N ALA A 183 -7.70 1.53 0.86
CA ALA A 183 -6.37 1.42 0.27
C ALA A 183 -5.40 0.64 1.17
N ASP A 184 -5.40 0.92 2.47
CA ASP A 184 -4.57 0.21 3.45
C ASP A 184 -5.00 -1.28 3.56
N GLU A 185 -6.31 -1.56 3.51
CA GLU A 185 -6.86 -2.92 3.52
C GLU A 185 -6.45 -3.74 2.27
N VAL A 186 -6.44 -3.12 1.09
CA VAL A 186 -6.00 -3.82 -0.13
C VAL A 186 -4.50 -4.08 -0.10
N LEU A 187 -3.68 -3.17 0.43
CA LEU A 187 -2.26 -3.43 0.67
C LEU A 187 -2.06 -4.60 1.65
N HIS A 188 -2.83 -4.64 2.74
CA HIS A 188 -2.84 -5.75 3.69
C HIS A 188 -3.20 -7.06 2.99
N ASN A 189 -4.31 -7.11 2.25
CA ASN A 189 -4.76 -8.32 1.56
C ASN A 189 -3.72 -8.81 0.54
N GLY A 190 -3.01 -7.91 -0.14
CA GLY A 190 -1.93 -8.25 -1.06
C GLY A 190 -0.76 -8.95 -0.38
N VAL A 191 -0.30 -8.39 0.74
CA VAL A 191 0.78 -9.00 1.55
C VAL A 191 0.30 -10.29 2.21
N GLN A 192 -0.90 -10.28 2.81
CA GLN A 192 -1.48 -11.43 3.50
C GLN A 192 -1.69 -12.63 2.57
N GLY A 193 -2.19 -12.37 1.33
CA GLY A 193 -2.47 -13.44 0.36
C GLY A 193 -1.22 -14.25 -0.01
N ILE A 194 -0.05 -13.61 -0.05
CA ILE A 194 1.23 -14.30 -0.30
C ILE A 194 1.78 -14.90 1.00
N THR A 195 1.83 -14.11 2.06
CA THR A 195 2.44 -14.51 3.33
C THR A 195 1.77 -15.72 3.95
N ASN A 196 0.43 -15.73 3.95
CA ASN A 196 -0.32 -16.83 4.55
C ASN A 196 -0.07 -18.16 3.83
N LEU A 197 0.14 -18.16 2.52
CA LEU A 197 0.48 -19.39 1.76
C LEU A 197 1.81 -20.02 2.22
N ILE A 198 2.76 -19.18 2.68
CA ILE A 198 4.10 -19.59 3.08
C ILE A 198 4.13 -19.94 4.57
N THR A 199 3.44 -19.16 5.42
CA THR A 199 3.61 -19.20 6.88
C THR A 199 2.55 -19.99 7.62
N ILE A 200 1.34 -20.12 7.04
CA ILE A 200 0.22 -20.81 7.69
C ILE A 200 0.11 -22.21 7.12
N PRO A 201 0.24 -23.28 7.95
CA PRO A 201 -0.02 -24.63 7.52
C PRO A 201 -1.47 -24.77 7.07
N GLY A 202 -1.67 -25.03 5.79
CA GLY A 202 -2.98 -25.26 5.18
C GLY A 202 -3.20 -26.76 4.87
N MET A 203 -4.30 -27.06 4.19
CA MET A 203 -4.56 -28.41 3.68
C MET A 203 -3.72 -28.69 2.42
N ILE A 204 -3.50 -27.66 1.59
CA ILE A 204 -2.56 -27.67 0.47
C ILE A 204 -1.56 -26.54 0.75
N ASN A 205 -0.32 -26.92 1.02
CA ASN A 205 0.75 -25.97 1.34
C ASN A 205 1.54 -25.62 0.09
N VAL A 206 1.97 -24.36 0.03
CA VAL A 206 2.90 -23.85 -0.96
C VAL A 206 4.22 -23.60 -0.26
N ASP A 207 5.32 -24.11 -0.77
CA ASP A 207 6.63 -23.80 -0.22
C ASP A 207 7.17 -22.46 -0.77
N PHE A 208 8.18 -21.92 -0.07
CA PHE A 208 8.77 -20.63 -0.46
C PHE A 208 9.45 -20.69 -1.84
N ALA A 209 9.99 -21.85 -2.23
CA ALA A 209 10.65 -22.00 -3.53
C ALA A 209 9.64 -21.92 -4.69
N ASP A 210 8.43 -22.44 -4.49
CA ASP A 210 7.33 -22.31 -5.46
C ASP A 210 6.93 -20.86 -5.65
N VAL A 211 6.67 -20.12 -4.55
CA VAL A 211 6.37 -18.69 -4.60
C VAL A 211 7.50 -17.93 -5.29
N ARG A 212 8.75 -18.21 -4.94
CA ARG A 212 9.92 -17.60 -5.57
C ARG A 212 9.97 -17.86 -7.07
N SER A 213 9.62 -19.06 -7.54
CA SER A 213 9.67 -19.42 -8.96
C SER A 213 8.70 -18.60 -9.83
N VAL A 214 7.56 -18.19 -9.27
CA VAL A 214 6.53 -17.39 -9.97
C VAL A 214 6.80 -15.90 -9.85
N MET A 215 7.47 -15.45 -8.77
CA MET A 215 7.61 -14.04 -8.45
C MET A 215 8.99 -13.46 -8.74
N SER A 216 10.05 -14.28 -8.94
CA SER A 216 11.38 -13.79 -9.27
C SER A 216 11.42 -13.20 -10.67
N ASP A 217 11.90 -11.95 -10.78
CA ASP A 217 12.03 -11.21 -12.05
C ASP A 217 10.74 -11.19 -12.92
N ALA A 218 9.59 -11.30 -12.25
CA ALA A 218 8.29 -11.37 -12.91
C ALA A 218 7.76 -9.99 -13.38
N GLY A 219 8.39 -8.90 -12.89
CA GLY A 219 8.03 -7.53 -13.29
C GLY A 219 6.68 -7.09 -12.72
N SER A 220 5.78 -6.59 -13.56
CA SER A 220 4.45 -6.15 -13.10
C SER A 220 3.54 -7.34 -12.79
N ALA A 221 2.86 -7.27 -11.67
CA ALA A 221 1.83 -8.23 -11.29
C ALA A 221 0.47 -7.56 -11.08
N LEU A 222 -0.58 -8.31 -11.37
CA LEU A 222 -1.96 -7.91 -11.13
C LEU A 222 -2.51 -8.70 -9.95
N MET A 223 -3.33 -8.03 -9.13
CA MET A 223 -3.96 -8.67 -7.98
C MET A 223 -5.48 -8.54 -8.06
N GLY A 224 -6.16 -9.68 -7.90
CA GLY A 224 -7.61 -9.74 -7.77
C GLY A 224 -8.03 -10.39 -6.46
N ILE A 225 -9.08 -9.88 -5.85
CA ILE A 225 -9.64 -10.41 -4.61
C ILE A 225 -11.14 -10.59 -4.82
N GLY A 226 -11.66 -11.74 -4.37
CA GLY A 226 -13.07 -12.01 -4.33
C GLY A 226 -13.46 -12.75 -3.06
N SER A 227 -14.65 -12.50 -2.55
CA SER A 227 -15.21 -13.21 -1.41
C SER A 227 -16.70 -13.49 -1.61
N ALA A 228 -17.15 -14.67 -1.19
CA ALA A 228 -18.54 -15.05 -1.30
C ALA A 228 -18.96 -16.02 -0.19
N ARG A 229 -20.26 -16.10 0.03
CA ARG A 229 -20.92 -16.98 1.01
C ARG A 229 -22.03 -17.78 0.35
N GLY A 230 -22.45 -18.85 1.01
CA GLY A 230 -23.59 -19.66 0.59
C GLY A 230 -23.30 -20.61 -0.59
N ASP A 231 -24.35 -20.98 -1.33
CA ASP A 231 -24.24 -21.93 -2.43
C ASP A 231 -23.35 -21.36 -3.56
N ASN A 232 -22.45 -22.21 -4.11
CA ASN A 232 -21.48 -21.84 -5.15
C ASN A 232 -20.48 -20.74 -4.74
N ARG A 233 -20.25 -20.55 -3.45
CA ARG A 233 -19.36 -19.50 -2.91
C ARG A 233 -17.97 -19.49 -3.55
N ALA A 234 -17.37 -20.65 -3.82
CA ALA A 234 -16.05 -20.75 -4.44
C ALA A 234 -16.03 -20.21 -5.88
N MET A 235 -17.03 -20.59 -6.69
CA MET A 235 -17.17 -20.11 -8.07
C MET A 235 -17.42 -18.60 -8.10
N THR A 236 -18.30 -18.12 -7.22
CA THR A 236 -18.62 -16.68 -7.13
C THR A 236 -17.42 -15.88 -6.67
N ALA A 237 -16.67 -16.35 -5.67
CA ALA A 237 -15.44 -15.69 -5.20
C ALA A 237 -14.36 -15.69 -6.29
N ALA A 238 -14.17 -16.79 -7.02
CA ALA A 238 -13.22 -16.87 -8.13
C ALA A 238 -13.60 -15.91 -9.26
N GLU A 239 -14.86 -15.84 -9.63
CA GLU A 239 -15.36 -14.92 -10.66
C GLU A 239 -15.15 -13.44 -10.24
N GLN A 240 -15.42 -13.11 -8.97
CA GLN A 240 -15.16 -11.77 -8.43
C GLN A 240 -13.66 -11.44 -8.43
N ALA A 241 -12.79 -12.40 -8.09
CA ALA A 241 -11.34 -12.19 -8.08
C ALA A 241 -10.81 -11.96 -9.50
N ILE A 242 -11.25 -12.78 -10.47
CA ILE A 242 -10.87 -12.65 -11.90
C ILE A 242 -11.36 -11.35 -12.52
N ASN A 243 -12.55 -10.88 -12.14
CA ASN A 243 -13.16 -9.64 -12.64
C ASN A 243 -12.98 -8.47 -11.68
N SER A 244 -12.06 -8.58 -10.72
CA SER A 244 -11.82 -7.53 -9.73
C SER A 244 -11.48 -6.20 -10.41
N PRO A 245 -12.10 -5.08 -10.03
CA PRO A 245 -11.72 -3.76 -10.56
C PRO A 245 -10.30 -3.34 -10.22
N LEU A 246 -9.64 -4.03 -9.27
CA LEU A 246 -8.23 -3.82 -8.94
C LEU A 246 -7.28 -4.29 -10.06
N LEU A 247 -7.75 -5.22 -10.89
CA LEU A 247 -7.03 -5.61 -12.11
C LEU A 247 -7.13 -4.47 -13.12
N GLU A 248 -6.00 -3.90 -13.52
CA GLU A 248 -5.97 -2.85 -14.56
C GLU A 248 -6.12 -3.41 -15.97
N SER A 249 -5.89 -4.72 -16.15
CA SER A 249 -6.04 -5.47 -17.40
C SER A 249 -6.59 -6.87 -17.12
N THR A 250 -6.89 -7.60 -18.17
CA THR A 250 -7.32 -9.01 -18.07
C THR A 250 -6.15 -9.89 -17.62
N MET A 251 -6.47 -11.04 -17.01
CA MET A 251 -5.46 -12.05 -16.66
C MET A 251 -4.91 -12.81 -17.86
N GLU A 252 -5.49 -12.60 -19.05
CA GLU A 252 -5.04 -13.23 -20.28
C GLU A 252 -3.57 -12.96 -20.56
N GLY A 253 -2.80 -14.03 -20.81
CA GLY A 253 -1.35 -13.95 -21.02
C GLY A 253 -0.50 -13.90 -19.74
N ALA A 254 -1.09 -14.13 -18.57
CA ALA A 254 -0.32 -14.37 -17.34
C ALA A 254 0.41 -15.71 -17.42
N LYS A 255 1.75 -15.70 -17.29
CA LYS A 255 2.59 -16.90 -17.33
C LYS A 255 2.77 -17.54 -15.95
N GLY A 256 2.54 -16.78 -14.89
CA GLY A 256 2.56 -17.26 -13.52
C GLY A 256 1.32 -16.79 -12.77
N VAL A 257 0.71 -17.66 -11.98
CA VAL A 257 -0.42 -17.33 -11.15
C VAL A 257 -0.24 -17.94 -9.77
N LEU A 258 -0.34 -17.11 -8.74
CA LEU A 258 -0.43 -17.53 -7.36
C LEU A 258 -1.87 -17.39 -6.90
N LEU A 259 -2.48 -18.50 -6.47
CA LEU A 259 -3.88 -18.58 -6.06
C LEU A 259 -3.97 -18.97 -4.58
N SER A 260 -4.48 -18.07 -3.77
CA SER A 260 -4.76 -18.31 -2.35
C SER A 260 -6.26 -18.49 -2.15
N ILE A 261 -6.67 -19.62 -1.56
CA ILE A 261 -8.05 -19.94 -1.24
C ILE A 261 -8.16 -20.10 0.28
N ALA A 262 -8.85 -19.16 0.94
CA ALA A 262 -9.09 -19.19 2.37
C ALA A 262 -10.58 -19.47 2.65
N GLY A 263 -10.85 -20.35 3.60
CA GLY A 263 -12.21 -20.68 4.01
C GLY A 263 -12.22 -21.39 5.37
N GLY A 264 -13.40 -21.62 5.91
CA GLY A 264 -13.58 -22.37 7.15
C GLY A 264 -13.22 -23.86 6.98
N SER A 265 -13.28 -24.60 8.09
CA SER A 265 -13.03 -26.06 8.11
C SER A 265 -14.03 -26.88 7.28
N ASP A 266 -15.09 -26.25 6.77
CA ASP A 266 -16.08 -26.82 5.86
C ASP A 266 -15.71 -26.69 4.36
N LEU A 267 -14.54 -26.11 4.05
CA LEU A 267 -14.05 -25.93 2.68
C LEU A 267 -13.90 -27.26 1.95
N GLY A 268 -14.71 -27.45 0.89
CA GLY A 268 -14.77 -28.70 0.14
C GLY A 268 -13.74 -28.82 -0.98
N LEU A 269 -13.22 -30.01 -1.24
CA LEU A 269 -12.30 -30.28 -2.35
C LEU A 269 -12.89 -29.88 -3.71
N HIS A 270 -14.20 -30.07 -3.91
CA HIS A 270 -14.87 -29.68 -5.15
C HIS A 270 -14.89 -28.15 -5.32
N GLU A 271 -15.02 -27.39 -4.24
CA GLU A 271 -14.97 -25.92 -4.25
C GLU A 271 -13.57 -25.44 -4.67
N VAL A 272 -12.53 -26.01 -4.06
CA VAL A 272 -11.13 -25.69 -4.41
C VAL A 272 -10.85 -26.01 -5.88
N ASN A 273 -11.23 -27.20 -6.36
CA ASN A 273 -11.00 -27.60 -7.74
C ASN A 273 -11.75 -26.69 -8.73
N ALA A 274 -13.01 -26.37 -8.44
CA ALA A 274 -13.80 -25.49 -9.31
C ALA A 274 -13.22 -24.08 -9.43
N ALA A 275 -12.75 -23.52 -8.31
CA ALA A 275 -12.08 -22.22 -8.30
C ALA A 275 -10.76 -22.24 -9.07
N ALA A 276 -9.91 -23.27 -8.85
CA ALA A 276 -8.62 -23.40 -9.53
C ALA A 276 -8.79 -23.56 -11.05
N SER A 277 -9.72 -24.44 -11.49
CA SER A 277 -10.00 -24.63 -12.92
C SER A 277 -10.50 -23.36 -13.60
N MET A 278 -11.37 -22.57 -12.93
CA MET A 278 -11.84 -21.30 -13.47
C MET A 278 -10.70 -20.29 -13.66
N VAL A 279 -9.73 -20.24 -12.76
CA VAL A 279 -8.57 -19.35 -12.85
C VAL A 279 -7.63 -19.81 -13.96
N GLU A 280 -7.37 -21.14 -14.07
CA GLU A 280 -6.54 -21.74 -15.10
C GLU A 280 -7.09 -21.45 -16.51
N GLU A 281 -8.40 -21.58 -16.72
CA GLU A 281 -9.07 -21.31 -18.01
C GLU A 281 -8.94 -19.84 -18.48
N ARG A 282 -8.60 -18.91 -17.59
CA ARG A 282 -8.46 -17.48 -17.88
C ARG A 282 -7.01 -17.01 -18.03
N ALA A 283 -6.06 -17.83 -17.67
CA ALA A 283 -4.63 -17.57 -17.81
C ALA A 283 -4.11 -18.05 -19.18
N ASP A 284 -2.80 -18.00 -19.38
CA ASP A 284 -2.13 -18.55 -20.55
C ASP A 284 -2.23 -20.08 -20.59
N GLU A 285 -2.18 -20.70 -21.78
CA GLU A 285 -2.22 -22.18 -21.92
C GLU A 285 -1.05 -22.87 -21.21
N ASP A 286 0.10 -22.20 -21.10
CA ASP A 286 1.32 -22.70 -20.44
C ASP A 286 1.52 -22.06 -19.04
N VAL A 287 0.44 -21.63 -18.36
CA VAL A 287 0.52 -20.97 -17.06
C VAL A 287 1.13 -21.86 -15.99
N ASN A 288 2.07 -21.32 -15.21
CA ASN A 288 2.52 -21.93 -13.96
C ASN A 288 1.57 -21.52 -12.83
N LEU A 289 0.52 -22.34 -12.59
CA LEU A 289 -0.46 -22.11 -11.52
C LEU A 289 -0.01 -22.77 -10.22
N ILE A 290 0.29 -21.95 -9.22
CA ILE A 290 0.58 -22.37 -7.86
C ILE A 290 -0.61 -22.00 -6.99
N PHE A 291 -1.20 -22.99 -6.30
CA PHE A 291 -2.33 -22.72 -5.42
C PHE A 291 -2.16 -23.34 -4.05
N GLY A 292 -2.68 -22.67 -3.03
CA GLY A 292 -2.72 -23.18 -1.67
C GLY A 292 -4.06 -22.89 -1.01
N THR A 293 -4.35 -23.70 0.02
CA THR A 293 -5.60 -23.56 0.79
C THR A 293 -5.28 -23.26 2.24
N ILE A 294 -5.97 -22.29 2.79
CA ILE A 294 -5.82 -21.82 4.16
C ILE A 294 -7.12 -22.07 4.91
N ILE A 295 -7.05 -22.75 6.04
CA ILE A 295 -8.22 -22.94 6.90
C ILE A 295 -8.24 -21.83 7.96
N ASP A 296 -9.28 -21.00 7.86
CA ASP A 296 -9.52 -19.88 8.77
C ASP A 296 -10.97 -19.90 9.23
N ASP A 297 -11.23 -20.49 10.38
CA ASP A 297 -12.57 -20.62 10.93
C ASP A 297 -13.21 -19.25 11.32
N THR A 298 -12.43 -18.17 11.33
CA THR A 298 -12.98 -16.82 11.56
C THR A 298 -13.81 -16.31 10.38
N LEU A 299 -13.60 -16.89 9.17
CA LEU A 299 -14.39 -16.58 7.98
C LEU A 299 -15.81 -17.20 8.02
N GLY A 300 -16.02 -18.22 8.88
CA GLY A 300 -17.31 -18.94 8.96
C GLY A 300 -17.63 -19.62 7.62
N ASP A 301 -18.76 -19.24 7.01
CA ASP A 301 -19.23 -19.76 5.71
C ASP A 301 -18.66 -18.98 4.49
N GLU A 302 -17.79 -18.00 4.71
CA GLU A 302 -17.17 -17.21 3.66
C GLU A 302 -15.97 -17.93 3.06
N ILE A 303 -15.84 -17.89 1.72
CA ILE A 303 -14.59 -18.21 1.02
C ILE A 303 -14.01 -16.91 0.49
N ARG A 304 -12.71 -16.73 0.71
CA ARG A 304 -11.93 -15.63 0.15
C ARG A 304 -10.90 -16.17 -0.82
N ILE A 305 -10.85 -15.60 -2.01
CA ILE A 305 -9.90 -15.96 -3.06
C ILE A 305 -9.07 -14.74 -3.40
N THR A 306 -7.75 -14.90 -3.33
CA THR A 306 -6.79 -13.91 -3.78
C THR A 306 -5.98 -14.48 -4.94
N ILE A 307 -5.93 -13.76 -6.04
CA ILE A 307 -5.19 -14.12 -7.25
C ILE A 307 -4.09 -13.10 -7.45
N ILE A 308 -2.87 -13.57 -7.69
CA ILE A 308 -1.75 -12.72 -8.11
C ILE A 308 -1.23 -13.29 -9.42
N ALA A 309 -1.45 -12.55 -10.49
CA ALA A 309 -1.06 -12.93 -11.84
C ALA A 309 0.21 -12.16 -12.25
N THR A 310 1.19 -12.87 -12.80
CA THR A 310 2.53 -12.35 -13.10
C THR A 310 2.98 -12.76 -14.52
N GLY A 311 4.09 -12.20 -14.97
CA GLY A 311 4.73 -12.62 -16.21
C GLY A 311 4.03 -12.14 -17.47
N PHE A 312 3.35 -11.00 -17.42
CA PHE A 312 2.76 -10.37 -18.60
C PHE A 312 3.85 -9.83 -19.53
N ASP A 313 3.78 -10.12 -20.82
CA ASP A 313 4.70 -9.54 -21.78
C ASP A 313 4.51 -8.00 -21.83
N ALA A 314 5.58 -7.25 -21.60
CA ALA A 314 5.54 -5.79 -21.51
C ALA A 314 5.00 -5.11 -22.79
N GLU A 315 5.12 -5.74 -23.96
CA GLU A 315 4.63 -5.23 -25.23
C GLU A 315 3.10 -5.35 -25.39
N ALA A 316 2.48 -6.41 -24.85
CA ALA A 316 1.02 -6.61 -24.91
C ALA A 316 0.27 -5.58 -24.05
N ASN A 317 0.79 -5.26 -22.87
CA ASN A 317 0.17 -4.28 -21.95
C ASN A 317 0.23 -2.84 -22.48
N MET A 318 1.31 -2.44 -23.17
CA MET A 318 1.40 -1.11 -23.79
C MET A 318 0.40 -0.93 -24.93
N THR A 319 0.11 -2.00 -25.67
CA THR A 319 -0.83 -1.96 -26.81
C THR A 319 -2.29 -1.89 -26.34
N GLN A 320 -2.66 -2.60 -25.28
CA GLN A 320 -4.01 -2.58 -24.72
C GLN A 320 -4.31 -1.24 -24.00
N ALA A 321 -3.37 -0.70 -23.24
CA ALA A 321 -3.52 0.61 -22.59
C ALA A 321 -3.66 1.75 -23.61
N ALA A 322 -2.95 1.67 -24.73
CA ALA A 322 -3.07 2.63 -25.83
C ALA A 322 -4.42 2.52 -26.57
N ALA A 323 -4.94 1.30 -26.74
CA ALA A 323 -6.24 1.06 -27.38
C ALA A 323 -7.41 1.58 -26.52
N GLN A 324 -7.39 1.34 -25.20
CA GLN A 324 -8.41 1.84 -24.27
C GLN A 324 -8.40 3.37 -24.14
N GLN A 325 -7.25 4.02 -24.23
CA GLN A 325 -7.16 5.49 -24.27
C GLN A 325 -7.68 6.09 -25.57
N GLN A 326 -7.60 5.36 -26.69
CA GLN A 326 -8.18 5.81 -27.96
C GLN A 326 -9.70 5.67 -28.02
N GLU A 327 -10.29 4.65 -27.39
CA GLU A 327 -11.76 4.53 -27.30
C GLU A 327 -12.39 5.63 -26.44
N GLN A 328 -11.74 6.07 -25.37
CA GLN A 328 -12.20 7.19 -24.54
C GLN A 328 -12.03 8.56 -25.21
N ARG A 329 -11.28 8.66 -26.29
CA ARG A 329 -11.02 9.91 -27.05
C ARG A 329 -11.92 10.11 -28.27
N LYS A 330 -12.98 9.32 -28.48
CA LYS A 330 -13.97 9.65 -29.50
C LYS A 330 -14.79 10.86 -29.04
N PRO A 331 -14.55 12.08 -29.60
CA PRO A 331 -15.42 13.20 -29.33
C PRO A 331 -16.77 12.88 -29.95
N GLY A 332 -17.82 12.92 -29.17
CA GLY A 332 -19.18 12.95 -29.67
C GLY A 332 -19.38 14.15 -30.58
N SER A 333 -19.11 13.99 -31.87
CA SER A 333 -19.48 14.94 -32.89
C SER A 333 -20.98 14.83 -33.17
N LEU A 334 -21.75 15.52 -32.35
CA LEU A 334 -23.17 15.81 -32.61
C LEU A 334 -23.34 17.29 -32.95
N PHE A 335 -22.60 17.81 -33.91
CA PHE A 335 -22.91 19.10 -34.59
C PHE A 335 -21.95 19.24 -35.77
N ASP A 336 -22.26 18.69 -36.92
CA ASP A 336 -22.02 19.30 -38.21
C ASP A 336 -22.68 18.54 -39.36
N SER A 337 -23.95 18.79 -39.55
CA SER A 337 -24.65 18.40 -40.77
C SER A 337 -25.46 19.60 -41.24
N ARG A 338 -24.77 20.67 -41.68
CA ARG A 338 -25.35 21.62 -42.66
C ARG A 338 -24.22 22.38 -43.35
N GLN A 339 -24.27 22.37 -44.66
CA GLN A 339 -23.49 23.13 -45.65
C GLN A 339 -22.22 22.46 -46.20
N ARG A 340 -22.44 21.54 -47.12
CA ARG A 340 -21.57 21.39 -48.28
C ARG A 340 -22.43 21.68 -49.50
N GLU A 341 -22.49 22.94 -49.90
CA GLU A 341 -22.85 23.34 -51.25
C GLU A 341 -21.55 23.61 -52.02
N ALA A 342 -21.59 23.20 -53.27
CA ALA A 342 -20.48 23.08 -54.20
C ALA A 342 -19.69 24.41 -54.40
N ALA A 343 -18.34 24.30 -54.44
CA ALA A 343 -17.49 25.26 -55.10
C ALA A 343 -16.56 24.55 -56.06
N GLU A 344 -16.67 24.93 -57.30
CA GLU A 344 -15.87 24.48 -58.46
C GLU A 344 -14.38 24.83 -58.36
N PRO A 345 -13.47 24.13 -59.05
CA PRO A 345 -12.03 24.36 -58.92
C PRO A 345 -11.59 25.60 -59.71
N VAL A 346 -11.00 26.57 -59.01
CA VAL A 346 -10.35 27.73 -59.63
C VAL A 346 -8.87 27.47 -59.84
N THR A 347 -8.44 27.56 -61.09
CA THR A 347 -7.02 27.50 -61.54
C THR A 347 -6.21 28.68 -61.03
N PRO A 348 -4.93 28.50 -60.64
CA PRO A 348 -4.07 29.59 -60.19
C PRO A 348 -3.49 30.40 -61.34
N ALA A 349 -3.64 31.76 -61.30
CA ALA A 349 -2.97 32.70 -62.17
C ALA A 349 -1.60 33.11 -61.59
N PRO A 350 -0.61 33.52 -62.45
CA PRO A 350 0.79 33.66 -62.05
C PRO A 350 1.07 34.97 -61.28
N ALA A 351 1.98 34.86 -60.30
CA ALA A 351 2.47 35.92 -59.46
C ALA A 351 3.23 37.00 -60.19
N GLN A 352 2.90 38.27 -59.94
CA GLN A 352 3.73 39.43 -60.24
C GLN A 352 4.56 39.86 -59.03
N PRO A 353 5.78 40.33 -59.19
CA PRO A 353 6.66 40.73 -58.08
C PRO A 353 6.26 42.10 -57.52
N ALA A 354 6.01 42.18 -56.22
CA ALA A 354 5.76 43.45 -55.51
C ALA A 354 7.13 44.08 -55.14
N ALA A 355 7.22 45.38 -55.46
CA ALA A 355 8.33 46.29 -55.20
C ALA A 355 8.50 46.54 -53.68
N ALA A 356 9.80 46.65 -53.30
CA ALA A 356 10.22 47.03 -51.96
C ALA A 356 9.83 48.48 -51.64
N GLN A 357 9.25 48.73 -50.46
CA GLN A 357 9.13 50.06 -49.84
C GLN A 357 10.10 50.13 -48.62
N PRO A 358 10.74 51.31 -48.41
CA PRO A 358 11.78 51.45 -47.41
C PRO A 358 11.22 51.58 -46.00
N VAL A 359 11.94 50.94 -45.06
CA VAL A 359 11.75 51.01 -43.63
C VAL A 359 12.14 52.42 -43.16
N GLN A 360 11.25 53.14 -42.52
CA GLN A 360 11.55 54.33 -41.71
C GLN A 360 11.82 53.90 -40.27
N ASP A 361 13.03 54.17 -39.81
CA ASP A 361 13.47 54.13 -38.42
C ASP A 361 12.78 55.28 -37.65
N ASP A 362 11.96 54.94 -36.68
CA ASP A 362 11.49 55.95 -35.72
C ASP A 362 12.13 55.64 -34.34
N TYR A 363 13.17 56.44 -34.13
CA TYR A 363 13.95 56.44 -32.90
C TYR A 363 13.37 57.53 -31.99
N SER A 364 12.72 57.17 -30.89
CA SER A 364 12.34 58.12 -29.85
C SER A 364 12.96 57.74 -28.48
N PRO A 365 13.49 58.77 -27.76
CA PRO A 365 14.47 58.55 -26.73
C PRO A 365 13.88 58.35 -25.33
N ARG A 366 14.66 57.68 -24.55
CA ARG A 366 14.67 57.47 -23.10
C ARG A 366 13.99 58.57 -22.28
N HIS A 367 13.02 58.19 -21.44
CA HIS A 367 12.67 58.96 -20.24
C HIS A 367 13.57 58.56 -19.07
N SER A 368 14.34 59.56 -18.63
CA SER A 368 15.13 59.60 -17.43
C SER A 368 14.24 59.52 -16.19
N TYR A 369 14.58 58.64 -15.27
CA TYR A 369 13.98 58.60 -13.93
C TYR A 369 14.68 59.64 -13.03
N GLU A 370 13.94 60.65 -12.58
CA GLU A 370 14.33 61.50 -11.45
C GLU A 370 13.81 60.91 -10.14
N PRO A 371 14.60 60.89 -9.06
CA PRO A 371 14.15 60.40 -7.74
C PRO A 371 13.41 61.51 -6.98
N ARG A 372 12.13 61.28 -6.68
CA ARG A 372 11.36 62.11 -5.74
C ARG A 372 11.72 61.71 -4.30
N ALA A 373 12.34 62.63 -3.58
CA ALA A 373 12.58 62.57 -2.14
C ALA A 373 11.30 62.83 -1.35
N GLY A 374 11.14 62.11 -0.25
CA GLY A 374 10.39 62.52 0.94
C GLY A 374 8.95 62.02 1.05
N GLN A 375 8.76 60.86 1.62
CA GLN A 375 7.65 60.59 2.54
C GLN A 375 8.15 59.68 3.68
N GLU A 376 7.95 60.19 4.88
CA GLU A 376 8.33 59.60 6.15
C GLU A 376 7.72 58.19 6.35
N ARG A 377 8.57 57.23 6.70
CA ARG A 377 8.14 55.93 7.22
C ARG A 377 7.74 56.09 8.68
N GLU A 378 6.47 56.03 8.97
CA GLU A 378 5.95 55.76 10.30
C GLU A 378 6.47 54.41 10.79
N ARG A 379 7.16 54.46 11.93
CA ARG A 379 7.63 53.26 12.63
C ARG A 379 6.45 52.57 13.28
N TYR A 380 6.14 51.39 12.80
CA TYR A 380 5.20 50.47 13.45
C TYR A 380 5.89 49.90 14.74
N THR A 381 5.39 50.34 15.89
CA THR A 381 5.68 49.73 17.20
C THR A 381 4.61 48.70 17.50
N PRO A 382 4.98 47.44 17.82
CA PRO A 382 3.98 46.44 18.22
C PRO A 382 3.50 46.74 19.65
N GLN A 383 2.20 46.96 19.80
CA GLN A 383 1.50 47.03 21.06
C GLN A 383 1.43 45.61 21.69
N ARG A 384 1.86 45.50 22.94
CA ARG A 384 1.60 44.32 23.77
C ARG A 384 0.11 44.22 24.09
N PRO A 385 -0.50 43.03 24.11
CA PRO A 385 -1.86 42.84 24.59
C PRO A 385 -1.95 43.12 26.10
N ALA A 386 -2.99 43.83 26.49
CA ALA A 386 -3.30 44.17 27.88
C ALA A 386 -3.67 42.90 28.67
N GLU A 387 -3.13 42.82 29.87
CA GLU A 387 -3.52 41.86 30.91
C GLU A 387 -4.97 42.09 31.30
N GLU A 388 -5.82 41.11 31.08
CA GLU A 388 -7.17 41.01 31.65
C GLU A 388 -7.03 40.73 33.17
N ARG A 389 -7.47 41.71 33.96
CA ARG A 389 -7.64 41.62 35.41
C ARG A 389 -8.73 40.62 35.75
N ARG A 390 -8.40 39.60 36.54
CA ARG A 390 -9.36 38.75 37.25
C ARG A 390 -10.01 39.55 38.38
N PRO A 391 -11.30 39.40 38.67
CA PRO A 391 -11.93 39.96 39.84
C PRO A 391 -11.57 39.14 41.08
N GLU A 392 -11.17 39.84 42.13
CA GLU A 392 -11.04 39.32 43.49
C GLU A 392 -12.39 38.92 44.04
N SER A 393 -12.50 37.71 44.55
CA SER A 393 -13.56 37.38 45.53
C SER A 393 -12.87 36.91 46.80
N SER A 394 -13.07 37.74 47.81
CA SER A 394 -12.77 37.53 49.20
C SER A 394 -13.51 36.34 49.80
N GLY A 395 -12.82 35.54 50.63
CA GLY A 395 -13.49 34.58 51.50
C GLY A 395 -12.53 33.65 52.22
N LEU A 396 -12.11 34.10 53.40
CA LEU A 396 -11.59 33.35 54.53
C LEU A 396 -11.87 31.85 54.52
N PHE A 397 -10.83 31.04 54.78
CA PHE A 397 -10.82 30.13 55.95
C PHE A 397 -9.39 29.63 56.16
N THR A 398 -8.98 29.77 57.41
CA THR A 398 -7.74 29.39 58.07
C THR A 398 -7.74 27.89 58.40
N ASN A 399 -6.55 27.38 58.51
CA ASN A 399 -5.96 26.37 59.40
C ASN A 399 -5.41 25.11 58.74
N SER A 400 -4.13 25.08 58.79
CA SER A 400 -3.25 24.07 59.45
C SER A 400 -3.82 22.63 59.47
N ASP A 401 -3.08 21.69 58.87
CA ASP A 401 -2.33 20.73 59.67
C ASP A 401 -1.33 19.92 58.81
N ARG A 402 -0.15 19.91 59.30
CA ARG A 402 0.87 18.92 58.99
C ARG A 402 0.37 17.55 59.47
N PHE A 403 0.40 16.53 58.65
CA PHE A 403 0.64 15.19 59.16
C PHE A 403 1.51 14.36 58.18
N SER A 404 2.46 13.80 58.82
CA SER A 404 3.53 12.91 58.51
C SER A 404 3.14 11.64 57.75
N ARG A 405 4.06 11.26 56.94
CA ARG A 405 4.47 9.97 56.40
C ARG A 405 4.29 8.85 57.44
N GLU A 406 3.47 7.86 57.12
CA GLU A 406 3.56 6.53 57.71
C GLU A 406 3.19 5.45 56.70
N GLU A 407 4.06 4.49 56.61
CA GLU A 407 3.99 3.24 55.87
C GLU A 407 2.83 2.39 56.34
N ARG A 408 2.02 1.81 55.42
CA ARG A 408 1.34 0.54 55.73
C ARG A 408 1.53 -0.41 54.57
N ARG A 409 2.37 -1.39 54.86
CA ARG A 409 2.34 -2.71 54.23
C ARG A 409 1.12 -3.42 54.82
N ASP A 410 0.23 -3.92 53.95
CA ASP A 410 -0.69 -4.96 54.33
C ASP A 410 -0.64 -6.11 53.32
N ASP A 411 -0.28 -7.23 53.89
CA ASP A 411 -0.19 -8.56 53.39
C ASP A 411 -1.51 -9.05 52.73
N TYR A 412 -1.46 -9.54 51.51
CA TYR A 412 -2.46 -10.48 51.03
C TYR A 412 -1.87 -11.91 51.08
N ARG A 413 -2.24 -12.61 52.13
CA ARG A 413 -2.04 -14.05 52.29
C ARG A 413 -2.94 -14.81 51.33
N LEU A 414 -2.33 -15.59 50.48
CA LEU A 414 -2.95 -16.66 49.71
C LEU A 414 -3.43 -17.78 50.67
N SER A 415 -4.74 -18.01 50.74
CA SER A 415 -5.33 -19.17 51.37
C SER A 415 -5.25 -20.37 50.45
N ARG A 416 -4.51 -21.38 50.87
CA ARG A 416 -4.55 -22.74 50.29
C ARG A 416 -5.75 -23.47 50.88
N PRO A 417 -6.55 -24.22 50.10
CA PRO A 417 -7.49 -25.21 50.67
C PRO A 417 -6.73 -26.51 51.02
N SER A 418 -7.00 -26.99 52.21
CA SER A 418 -6.54 -28.22 52.81
C SER A 418 -6.96 -29.48 52.04
N GLN A 419 -6.04 -30.44 51.92
CA GLN A 419 -6.33 -31.83 51.58
C GLN A 419 -7.18 -32.48 52.65
N ARG A 420 -8.27 -33.12 52.23
CA ARG A 420 -8.85 -34.29 52.95
C ARG A 420 -8.64 -35.52 52.08
N ARG A 421 -8.01 -36.53 52.67
CA ARG A 421 -8.04 -37.93 52.26
C ARG A 421 -9.36 -38.49 52.82
N ASP A 422 -9.92 -39.41 52.04
CA ASP A 422 -10.57 -40.67 52.39
C ASP A 422 -11.37 -41.10 51.16
N ASP A 423 -11.02 -42.15 50.55
CA ASP A 423 -11.33 -43.56 50.78
C ASP A 423 -12.25 -44.12 49.66
N ASP A 424 -11.72 -45.19 49.04
CA ASP A 424 -12.36 -46.32 48.39
C ASP A 424 -13.63 -46.17 47.52
N GLY A 425 -13.51 -46.62 46.29
CA GLY A 425 -14.64 -46.95 45.42
C GLY A 425 -14.16 -47.34 44.03
N ASP A 426 -13.93 -48.66 43.84
CA ASP A 426 -13.88 -49.33 42.54
C ASP A 426 -15.08 -48.97 41.71
N ASP A 427 -14.88 -48.48 40.49
CA ASP A 427 -15.91 -48.60 39.45
C ASP A 427 -15.24 -48.78 38.08
N ASP A 428 -15.49 -49.91 37.49
CA ASP A 428 -15.15 -50.43 36.18
C ASP A 428 -15.48 -49.41 35.06
N LEU A 429 -14.48 -48.98 34.33
CA LEU A 429 -14.68 -48.33 33.05
C LEU A 429 -14.81 -49.39 31.96
N ASP A 430 -16.03 -49.61 31.51
CA ASP A 430 -16.39 -50.40 30.32
C ASP A 430 -15.68 -49.84 29.05
N VAL A 431 -14.74 -50.62 28.55
CA VAL A 431 -14.07 -50.35 27.27
C VAL A 431 -14.87 -51.02 26.14
N PRO A 432 -15.32 -50.30 25.11
CA PRO A 432 -16.09 -50.87 24.01
C PRO A 432 -15.32 -51.94 23.26
N SER A 433 -16.01 -52.98 22.81
CA SER A 433 -15.51 -54.24 22.28
C SER A 433 -14.78 -54.19 20.92
N PHE A 434 -14.60 -52.99 20.33
CA PHE A 434 -13.87 -52.83 19.07
C PHE A 434 -12.39 -52.41 19.24
N MET A 435 -11.91 -52.35 20.50
CA MET A 435 -10.50 -52.10 20.82
C MET A 435 -9.81 -53.31 21.47
N ARG A 436 -10.27 -54.52 21.18
CA ARG A 436 -9.55 -55.78 21.51
C ARG A 436 -8.96 -56.41 20.30
#